data_2f32d7bfa34f45bf23737d56eb203993
#
_entry.id   2f32d7bfa34f45bf23737d56eb203993
#
_cell.length_a   1.000
_cell.length_b   1.000
_cell.length_c   1.000
_cell.angle_alpha   90.00
_cell.angle_beta   90.00
_cell.angle_gamma   90.00
#
_symmetry.space_group_name_H-M   'P 1'
#
loop_
_entity.id
_entity.type
_entity.pdbx_description
1 polymer ?
#
loop_
_entity_poly.entity_id
_entity_poly.type
_entity_poly.pdbx_seq_one_letter_code
_entity_poly.pdbx_strand_id
1 'polypeptide(L)'
;TLTVEKNDKGEVTDARAQLDKTVKNASETKKTTISADVVAKLVKEAGTSDITITQTTKNASGKVMNSVSVNAKDLQAGKNRTLVKVDKKTGEKVLISSRTYKVSKDGTVTADTKDAGDYVLLNEKDAKALSSKILKSVALKDTKKTVANGKKAKVTFDKNLNMENVKKITYTSSKKPVVTVNKNGTIVAKKAGKAVVKVKVTLKNGKTKTVKMTIKVTK
;
A
#
# COMPACT_ATOMS: atom_id res chain seq x y z
N THR A 1 -4.49 6.89 21.27
CA THR A 1 -5.86 7.31 21.65
C THR A 1 -6.87 6.64 20.72
N LEU A 2 -7.89 5.98 21.27
CA LEU A 2 -9.07 5.55 20.54
C LEU A 2 -10.13 6.64 20.70
N THR A 3 -10.59 7.19 19.56
CA THR A 3 -11.73 8.10 19.53
C THR A 3 -12.86 7.39 18.80
N VAL A 4 -14.02 7.30 19.42
CA VAL A 4 -15.22 6.68 18.84
C VAL A 4 -16.34 7.72 18.89
N GLU A 5 -16.87 8.05 17.72
CA GLU A 5 -18.05 8.91 17.60
C GLU A 5 -19.30 8.05 17.35
N LYS A 6 -20.39 8.37 18.03
CA LYS A 6 -21.66 7.68 17.92
C LYS A 6 -22.76 8.66 17.55
N ASN A 7 -23.73 8.23 16.72
CA ASN A 7 -24.95 9.00 16.49
C ASN A 7 -25.95 8.81 17.63
N ASP A 8 -27.06 9.52 17.56
CA ASP A 8 -28.15 9.48 18.58
C ASP A 8 -28.78 8.08 18.76
N LYS A 9 -28.54 7.17 17.82
CA LYS A 9 -28.97 5.77 17.88
C LYS A 9 -27.92 4.84 18.47
N GLY A 10 -26.78 5.37 18.95
CA GLY A 10 -25.66 4.61 19.46
C GLY A 10 -24.80 3.89 18.41
N GLU A 11 -25.06 4.15 17.12
CA GLU A 11 -24.25 3.58 16.03
C GLU A 11 -22.93 4.33 15.89
N VAL A 12 -21.82 3.61 15.69
CA VAL A 12 -20.51 4.21 15.49
C VAL A 12 -20.45 4.86 14.11
N THR A 13 -20.29 6.18 14.08
CA THR A 13 -20.18 6.97 12.86
C THR A 13 -18.74 7.22 12.45
N ASP A 14 -17.84 7.37 13.43
CA ASP A 14 -16.40 7.49 13.20
C ASP A 14 -15.61 6.83 14.34
N ALA A 15 -14.46 6.29 14.03
CA ALA A 15 -13.53 5.77 15.03
C ALA A 15 -12.10 5.82 14.51
N ARG A 16 -11.20 6.40 15.31
CA ARG A 16 -9.79 6.56 14.95
C ARG A 16 -8.87 5.88 15.93
N ALA A 17 -7.93 5.16 15.36
CA ALA A 17 -6.82 4.66 16.10
C ALA A 17 -5.47 5.14 15.52
N GLN A 18 -4.60 5.90 16.26
CA GLN A 18 -3.36 6.57 15.82
C GLN A 18 -2.11 6.07 16.54
N LEU A 19 -1.07 5.76 15.80
CA LEU A 19 0.26 5.48 16.34
C LEU A 19 1.02 6.81 16.49
N ASP A 20 1.14 7.31 17.73
CA ASP A 20 1.69 8.65 17.97
C ASP A 20 3.21 8.72 17.84
N LYS A 21 3.93 7.63 18.09
CA LYS A 21 5.40 7.55 18.01
C LYS A 21 5.91 6.22 17.50
N THR A 22 7.07 6.26 16.83
CA THR A 22 7.93 5.09 16.68
C THR A 22 8.63 4.84 18.02
N VAL A 23 8.39 3.69 18.62
CA VAL A 23 8.95 3.35 19.93
C VAL A 23 10.28 2.63 19.75
N LYS A 24 11.32 3.10 20.43
CA LYS A 24 12.68 2.56 20.32
C LYS A 24 12.97 1.42 21.29
N ASN A 25 12.19 1.27 22.36
CA ASN A 25 12.39 0.24 23.41
C ASN A 25 11.18 -0.68 23.55
N ALA A 26 11.45 -1.98 23.66
CA ALA A 26 10.45 -3.04 23.70
C ALA A 26 9.56 -3.07 24.99
N SER A 27 9.96 -2.38 26.04
CA SER A 27 9.27 -2.37 27.33
C SER A 27 8.15 -1.34 27.45
N GLU A 28 7.98 -0.44 26.48
CA GLU A 28 6.95 0.58 26.55
C GLU A 28 5.69 0.15 25.79
N THR A 29 4.57 0.01 26.50
CA THR A 29 3.24 -0.11 25.91
C THR A 29 2.70 1.29 25.66
N LYS A 30 2.43 1.64 24.40
CA LYS A 30 1.84 2.93 24.01
C LYS A 30 0.51 2.72 23.29
N LYS A 31 -0.43 3.63 23.54
CA LYS A 31 -1.74 3.62 22.87
C LYS A 31 -1.56 3.94 21.38
N THR A 32 -2.11 3.11 20.56
CA THR A 32 -2.09 3.25 19.09
C THR A 32 -3.48 3.53 18.59
N THR A 33 -3.58 4.36 17.60
CA THR A 33 -4.82 4.70 16.92
C THR A 33 -4.87 4.04 15.54
N ILE A 34 -5.92 3.33 15.17
CA ILE A 34 -6.22 2.81 13.83
C ILE A 34 -7.38 3.63 13.27
N SER A 35 -7.27 4.16 12.03
CA SER A 35 -8.26 5.10 11.54
C SER A 35 -9.63 4.50 11.22
N ALA A 36 -10.58 5.32 11.37
CA ALA A 36 -12.01 5.32 11.34
C ALA A 36 -12.79 4.27 10.55
N ASP A 37 -12.54 4.12 9.27
CA ASP A 37 -13.41 3.31 8.40
C ASP A 37 -13.48 1.85 8.79
N VAL A 38 -12.51 1.38 9.56
CA VAL A 38 -12.39 -0.03 9.91
C VAL A 38 -12.97 -0.31 11.26
N VAL A 39 -12.72 0.54 12.24
CA VAL A 39 -13.35 0.34 13.55
C VAL A 39 -14.85 0.49 13.40
N ALA A 40 -15.33 1.47 12.63
CA ALA A 40 -16.75 1.61 12.31
C ALA A 40 -17.31 0.40 11.56
N LYS A 41 -16.57 -0.14 10.55
CA LYS A 41 -16.99 -1.35 9.85
C LYS A 41 -16.86 -2.61 10.71
N LEU A 42 -15.80 -2.72 11.52
CA LEU A 42 -15.63 -3.85 12.44
C LEU A 42 -16.72 -3.84 13.52
N VAL A 43 -17.04 -2.67 14.07
CA VAL A 43 -18.15 -2.50 15.03
C VAL A 43 -19.50 -2.80 14.37
N LYS A 44 -19.72 -2.37 13.14
CA LYS A 44 -20.94 -2.66 12.39
C LYS A 44 -21.06 -4.13 12.01
N GLU A 45 -19.95 -4.79 11.61
CA GLU A 45 -19.92 -6.22 11.32
C GLU A 45 -20.05 -7.07 12.58
N ALA A 46 -19.52 -6.61 13.72
CA ALA A 46 -19.52 -7.31 15.00
C ALA A 46 -20.72 -6.99 15.91
N GLY A 47 -21.46 -5.93 15.62
CA GLY A 47 -22.59 -5.47 16.44
C GLY A 47 -22.22 -4.91 17.80
N THR A 48 -20.92 -4.65 18.06
CA THR A 48 -20.41 -4.17 19.35
C THR A 48 -19.48 -2.97 19.21
N SER A 49 -19.52 -2.08 20.22
CA SER A 49 -18.60 -0.95 20.36
C SER A 49 -17.44 -1.21 21.33
N ASP A 50 -17.33 -2.44 21.86
CA ASP A 50 -16.32 -2.81 22.83
C ASP A 50 -15.03 -3.21 22.11
N ILE A 51 -14.22 -2.20 21.74
CA ILE A 51 -12.96 -2.38 21.02
C ILE A 51 -11.81 -1.91 21.89
N THR A 52 -10.87 -2.84 22.15
CA THR A 52 -9.61 -2.53 22.82
C THR A 52 -8.47 -2.53 21.80
N ILE A 53 -7.72 -1.44 21.75
CA ILE A 53 -6.54 -1.33 20.90
C ILE A 53 -5.31 -1.24 21.78
N THR A 54 -4.38 -2.18 21.58
CA THR A 54 -3.12 -2.23 22.32
C THR A 54 -1.95 -2.18 21.34
N GLN A 55 -1.01 -1.30 21.59
CA GLN A 55 0.27 -1.30 20.88
C GLN A 55 1.32 -1.96 21.75
N THR A 56 2.00 -2.95 21.19
CA THR A 56 3.14 -3.60 21.84
C THR A 56 4.36 -3.47 20.92
N THR A 57 5.47 -2.98 21.48
CA THR A 57 6.75 -2.98 20.77
C THR A 57 7.52 -4.24 21.13
N LYS A 58 7.97 -4.97 20.11
CA LYS A 58 8.86 -6.12 20.26
C LYS A 58 10.22 -5.79 19.69
N ASN A 59 11.26 -6.02 20.47
CA ASN A 59 12.64 -5.97 19.99
C ASN A 59 13.00 -7.38 19.50
N ALA A 60 13.00 -7.60 18.20
CA ALA A 60 13.48 -8.83 17.60
C ALA A 60 14.78 -8.50 16.86
N SER A 61 15.91 -8.99 17.36
CA SER A 61 17.23 -8.86 16.70
C SER A 61 17.66 -7.39 16.46
N GLY A 62 17.48 -6.50 17.46
CA GLY A 62 17.85 -5.10 17.36
C GLY A 62 16.91 -4.23 16.48
N LYS A 63 15.84 -4.80 15.93
CA LYS A 63 14.80 -4.05 15.23
C LYS A 63 13.59 -3.87 16.13
N VAL A 64 13.19 -2.64 16.34
CA VAL A 64 11.94 -2.30 17.00
C VAL A 64 10.80 -2.52 16.01
N MET A 65 9.86 -3.41 16.34
CA MET A 65 8.63 -3.63 15.59
C MET A 65 7.44 -3.18 16.44
N ASN A 66 6.57 -2.39 15.88
CA ASN A 66 5.33 -2.03 16.51
C ASN A 66 4.24 -3.03 16.11
N SER A 67 3.58 -3.61 17.08
CA SER A 67 2.41 -4.47 16.87
C SER A 67 1.15 -3.72 17.26
N VAL A 68 0.19 -3.72 16.38
CA VAL A 68 -1.15 -3.18 16.62
C VAL A 68 -2.09 -4.35 16.82
N SER A 69 -2.65 -4.47 18.03
CA SER A 69 -3.70 -5.44 18.33
C SER A 69 -5.03 -4.74 18.44
N VAL A 70 -6.01 -5.21 17.68
CA VAL A 70 -7.41 -4.82 17.81
C VAL A 70 -8.16 -6.02 18.32
N ASN A 71 -8.77 -5.91 19.50
CA ASN A 71 -9.73 -6.87 20.02
C ASN A 71 -11.11 -6.23 19.91
N ALA A 72 -11.98 -6.89 19.15
CA ALA A 72 -13.40 -6.58 19.13
C ALA A 72 -14.15 -7.87 19.41
N LYS A 73 -14.94 -7.88 20.48
CA LYS A 73 -15.88 -9.00 20.74
C LYS A 73 -16.72 -9.16 19.48
N ASP A 74 -16.87 -10.40 19.02
CA ASP A 74 -17.69 -10.78 17.85
C ASP A 74 -17.10 -10.48 16.46
N LEU A 75 -15.82 -10.09 16.35
CA LEU A 75 -15.12 -10.21 15.08
C LEU A 75 -15.15 -11.65 14.59
N GLN A 76 -15.52 -11.85 13.35
CA GLN A 76 -15.58 -13.18 12.75
C GLN A 76 -14.21 -13.85 12.79
N ALA A 77 -14.02 -14.78 13.71
CA ALA A 77 -12.81 -15.57 13.83
C ALA A 77 -12.44 -16.26 12.51
N GLY A 78 -11.16 -16.35 12.25
CA GLY A 78 -10.65 -17.01 11.04
C GLY A 78 -10.64 -16.16 9.77
N LYS A 79 -11.25 -14.98 9.73
CA LYS A 79 -11.20 -14.07 8.58
C LYS A 79 -9.87 -13.33 8.53
N ASN A 80 -9.39 -13.07 7.31
CA ASN A 80 -8.16 -12.31 7.07
C ASN A 80 -8.43 -10.81 6.99
N ARG A 81 -7.46 -10.04 7.47
CA ARG A 81 -7.41 -8.58 7.36
C ARG A 81 -6.10 -8.15 6.70
N THR A 82 -6.13 -7.07 5.94
CA THR A 82 -4.95 -6.47 5.32
C THR A 82 -4.70 -5.10 5.94
N LEU A 83 -3.52 -4.89 6.52
CA LEU A 83 -3.14 -3.59 7.07
C LEU A 83 -2.66 -2.67 5.96
N VAL A 84 -3.21 -1.47 5.92
CA VAL A 84 -2.77 -0.37 5.04
C VAL A 84 -2.52 0.88 5.86
N LYS A 85 -1.65 1.76 5.36
CA LYS A 85 -1.39 3.07 5.96
C LYS A 85 -2.27 4.12 5.28
N VAL A 86 -2.70 5.14 6.01
CA VAL A 86 -3.37 6.30 5.45
C VAL A 86 -2.34 7.42 5.27
N ASP A 87 -2.22 7.95 4.07
CA ASP A 87 -1.42 9.15 3.82
C ASP A 87 -2.10 10.36 4.47
N LYS A 88 -1.41 11.03 5.39
CA LYS A 88 -1.97 12.16 6.16
C LYS A 88 -2.31 13.37 5.30
N LYS A 89 -1.65 13.56 4.17
CA LYS A 89 -1.85 14.73 3.30
C LYS A 89 -3.02 14.52 2.34
N THR A 90 -3.14 13.31 1.80
CA THR A 90 -4.13 13.00 0.76
C THR A 90 -5.32 12.22 1.26
N GLY A 91 -5.25 11.62 2.46
CA GLY A 91 -6.25 10.68 2.97
C GLY A 91 -6.27 9.34 2.23
N GLU A 92 -5.33 9.13 1.28
CA GLU A 92 -5.30 7.90 0.49
C GLU A 92 -4.79 6.71 1.30
N LYS A 93 -5.40 5.55 1.05
CA LYS A 93 -4.94 4.27 1.60
C LYS A 93 -3.75 3.75 0.78
N VAL A 94 -2.62 3.52 1.45
CA VAL A 94 -1.36 3.08 0.85
C VAL A 94 -1.04 1.65 1.30
N LEU A 95 -0.71 0.78 0.35
CA LEU A 95 -0.26 -0.58 0.61
C LEU A 95 1.09 -0.57 1.33
N ILE A 96 1.23 -1.37 2.39
CA ILE A 96 2.50 -1.48 3.13
C ILE A 96 3.18 -2.83 2.95
N SER A 97 2.42 -3.90 2.74
CA SER A 97 2.96 -5.25 2.55
C SER A 97 1.97 -6.17 1.84
N SER A 98 2.40 -7.41 1.59
CA SER A 98 1.55 -8.52 1.14
C SER A 98 0.98 -9.33 2.30
N ARG A 99 1.29 -8.98 3.56
CA ARG A 99 0.83 -9.72 4.73
C ARG A 99 -0.67 -9.57 4.93
N THR A 100 -1.29 -10.66 5.32
CA THR A 100 -2.63 -10.71 5.89
C THR A 100 -2.55 -11.16 7.34
N TYR A 101 -3.49 -10.70 8.13
CA TYR A 101 -3.56 -10.97 9.55
C TYR A 101 -4.90 -11.65 9.85
N LYS A 102 -4.84 -12.83 10.43
CA LYS A 102 -6.03 -13.63 10.74
C LYS A 102 -6.63 -13.17 12.05
N VAL A 103 -7.94 -13.02 12.08
CA VAL A 103 -8.68 -12.79 13.31
C VAL A 103 -8.67 -14.10 14.12
N SER A 104 -8.20 -14.05 15.36
CA SER A 104 -8.17 -15.16 16.29
C SER A 104 -9.56 -15.53 16.81
N LYS A 105 -9.65 -16.63 17.56
CA LYS A 105 -10.94 -17.12 18.10
C LYS A 105 -11.60 -16.14 19.09
N ASP A 106 -10.78 -15.36 19.78
CA ASP A 106 -11.22 -14.33 20.75
C ASP A 106 -11.55 -12.98 20.10
N GLY A 107 -11.55 -12.90 18.75
CA GLY A 107 -11.82 -11.67 18.04
C GLY A 107 -10.63 -10.70 17.95
N THR A 108 -9.41 -11.14 18.32
CA THR A 108 -8.23 -10.30 18.25
C THR A 108 -7.56 -10.40 16.88
N VAL A 109 -7.15 -9.28 16.32
CA VAL A 109 -6.24 -9.23 15.19
C VAL A 109 -5.02 -8.37 15.54
N THR A 110 -3.82 -8.94 15.38
CA THR A 110 -2.56 -8.25 15.65
C THR A 110 -1.79 -8.04 14.36
N ALA A 111 -1.42 -6.82 14.08
CA ALA A 111 -0.67 -6.45 12.88
C ALA A 111 0.61 -5.68 13.24
N ASP A 112 1.72 -6.01 12.56
CA ASP A 112 3.01 -5.38 12.78
C ASP A 112 3.14 -4.13 11.91
N THR A 113 3.59 -3.03 12.51
CA THR A 113 3.91 -1.77 11.83
C THR A 113 5.36 -1.37 12.11
N LYS A 114 6.01 -0.72 11.14
CA LYS A 114 7.39 -0.22 11.32
C LYS A 114 7.44 1.23 11.74
N ASP A 115 6.45 2.01 11.31
CA ASP A 115 6.44 3.46 11.46
C ASP A 115 5.18 3.93 12.17
N ALA A 116 5.28 5.07 12.83
CA ALA A 116 4.13 5.80 13.32
C ALA A 116 3.23 6.26 12.15
N GLY A 117 1.93 6.33 12.37
CA GLY A 117 0.98 6.78 11.36
C GLY A 117 -0.43 6.25 11.60
N ASP A 118 -1.32 6.60 10.70
CA ASP A 118 -2.69 6.13 10.69
C ASP A 118 -2.77 4.86 9.85
N TYR A 119 -3.42 3.84 10.38
CA TYR A 119 -3.52 2.53 9.75
C TYR A 119 -4.98 2.07 9.68
N VAL A 120 -5.26 1.21 8.69
CA VAL A 120 -6.58 0.65 8.44
C VAL A 120 -6.45 -0.85 8.20
N LEU A 121 -7.29 -1.66 8.85
CA LEU A 121 -7.40 -3.10 8.64
C LEU A 121 -8.55 -3.38 7.66
N LEU A 122 -8.24 -3.62 6.41
CA LEU A 122 -9.23 -3.90 5.38
C LEU A 122 -9.63 -5.38 5.38
N ASN A 123 -10.92 -5.67 5.19
CA ASN A 123 -11.37 -7.00 4.85
C ASN A 123 -10.87 -7.41 3.44
N GLU A 124 -11.05 -8.67 3.06
CA GLU A 124 -10.54 -9.18 1.78
C GLU A 124 -11.15 -8.47 0.56
N LYS A 125 -12.43 -8.13 0.61
CA LYS A 125 -13.15 -7.43 -0.47
C LYS A 125 -12.57 -6.04 -0.68
N ASP A 126 -12.42 -5.27 0.39
CA ASP A 126 -11.90 -3.89 0.35
C ASP A 126 -10.42 -3.86 -0.03
N ALA A 127 -9.62 -4.81 0.47
CA ALA A 127 -8.21 -4.95 0.09
C ALA A 127 -8.04 -5.28 -1.41
N LYS A 128 -8.92 -6.14 -1.95
CA LYS A 128 -8.96 -6.46 -3.38
C LYS A 128 -9.38 -5.24 -4.21
N ALA A 129 -10.40 -4.50 -3.77
CA ALA A 129 -10.87 -3.27 -4.43
C ALA A 129 -9.78 -2.19 -4.46
N LEU A 130 -9.10 -1.94 -3.32
CA LEU A 130 -7.98 -1.01 -3.24
C LEU A 130 -6.85 -1.40 -4.21
N SER A 131 -6.44 -2.66 -4.20
CA SER A 131 -5.41 -3.16 -5.11
C SER A 131 -5.78 -2.98 -6.59
N SER A 132 -7.03 -3.21 -6.93
CA SER A 132 -7.56 -3.03 -8.29
C SER A 132 -7.56 -1.56 -8.70
N LYS A 133 -7.95 -0.65 -7.79
CA LYS A 133 -7.90 0.80 -7.99
C LYS A 133 -6.46 1.25 -8.28
N ILE A 134 -5.51 0.82 -7.44
CA ILE A 134 -4.08 1.18 -7.63
C ILE A 134 -3.53 0.61 -8.94
N LEU A 135 -3.86 -0.65 -9.30
CA LEU A 135 -3.42 -1.21 -10.58
C LEU A 135 -4.00 -0.44 -11.77
N LYS A 136 -5.24 0.06 -11.69
CA LYS A 136 -5.82 0.91 -12.73
C LYS A 136 -5.02 2.20 -12.93
N SER A 137 -4.54 2.83 -11.85
CA SER A 137 -3.72 4.06 -11.93
C SER A 137 -2.30 3.82 -12.46
N VAL A 138 -1.84 2.56 -12.58
CA VAL A 138 -0.55 2.27 -13.23
C VAL A 138 -0.69 2.54 -14.74
N ALA A 139 -0.27 3.72 -15.15
CA ALA A 139 -0.24 4.17 -16.54
C ALA A 139 1.05 4.95 -16.81
N LEU A 140 1.47 5.01 -18.06
CA LEU A 140 2.57 5.87 -18.51
C LEU A 140 1.99 7.19 -19.01
N LYS A 141 2.71 8.29 -18.77
CA LYS A 141 2.38 9.60 -19.34
C LYS A 141 2.35 9.53 -20.87
N ASP A 142 3.35 8.86 -21.46
CA ASP A 142 3.46 8.67 -22.90
C ASP A 142 3.51 7.17 -23.23
N THR A 143 2.65 6.69 -24.11
CA THR A 143 2.66 5.30 -24.62
C THR A 143 3.44 5.15 -25.92
N LYS A 144 3.79 6.27 -26.57
CA LYS A 144 4.61 6.36 -27.80
C LYS A 144 5.60 7.50 -27.66
N LYS A 145 6.83 7.32 -28.15
CA LYS A 145 7.85 8.37 -28.15
C LYS A 145 8.78 8.22 -29.35
N THR A 146 9.10 9.34 -30.00
CA THR A 146 10.15 9.40 -31.04
C THR A 146 11.42 9.93 -30.40
N VAL A 147 12.57 9.31 -30.68
CA VAL A 147 13.87 9.67 -30.13
C VAL A 147 14.90 9.57 -31.25
N ALA A 148 15.68 10.59 -31.44
CA ALA A 148 16.78 10.55 -32.43
C ALA A 148 17.87 9.57 -31.98
N ASN A 149 18.57 8.97 -32.96
CA ASN A 149 19.69 8.08 -32.72
C ASN A 149 20.74 8.74 -31.80
N GLY A 150 21.29 7.97 -30.86
CA GLY A 150 22.24 8.46 -29.86
C GLY A 150 21.63 9.27 -28.71
N LYS A 151 20.37 9.70 -28.82
CA LYS A 151 19.72 10.49 -27.77
C LYS A 151 19.09 9.61 -26.68
N LYS A 152 18.84 10.23 -25.52
CA LYS A 152 18.22 9.60 -24.36
C LYS A 152 16.78 10.09 -24.16
N ALA A 153 15.94 9.24 -23.60
CA ALA A 153 14.61 9.59 -23.14
C ALA A 153 14.35 8.88 -21.79
N LYS A 154 13.27 9.24 -21.12
CA LYS A 154 12.91 8.63 -19.84
C LYS A 154 11.47 8.13 -19.88
N VAL A 155 11.24 6.98 -19.26
CA VAL A 155 9.90 6.49 -18.94
C VAL A 155 9.36 7.32 -17.79
N THR A 156 8.19 7.92 -17.96
CA THR A 156 7.48 8.68 -16.95
C THR A 156 6.11 8.09 -16.72
N PHE A 157 5.70 7.97 -15.46
CA PHE A 157 4.35 7.53 -15.09
C PHE A 157 3.37 8.70 -15.11
N ASP A 158 2.10 8.36 -15.28
CA ASP A 158 1.01 9.29 -15.04
C ASP A 158 1.01 9.75 -13.56
N LYS A 159 0.58 10.98 -13.33
CA LYS A 159 0.54 11.59 -11.99
C LYS A 159 -0.40 10.88 -11.01
N ASN A 160 -1.35 10.09 -11.51
CA ASN A 160 -2.32 9.37 -10.68
C ASN A 160 -1.73 8.13 -9.99
N LEU A 161 -0.51 7.71 -10.33
CA LEU A 161 0.17 6.62 -9.65
C LEU A 161 0.88 7.12 -8.40
N ASN A 162 0.32 6.81 -7.22
CA ASN A 162 1.03 7.02 -5.96
C ASN A 162 2.15 5.99 -5.82
N MET A 163 3.40 6.48 -5.92
CA MET A 163 4.61 5.66 -5.88
C MET A 163 4.85 4.97 -4.54
N GLU A 164 4.23 5.42 -3.46
CA GLU A 164 4.30 4.74 -2.16
C GLU A 164 3.69 3.33 -2.18
N ASN A 165 2.79 3.05 -3.12
CA ASN A 165 2.24 1.72 -3.33
C ASN A 165 3.19 0.77 -4.06
N VAL A 166 4.27 1.30 -4.67
CA VAL A 166 5.15 0.54 -5.56
C VAL A 166 6.32 -0.07 -4.78
N LYS A 167 6.49 -1.38 -4.93
CA LYS A 167 7.64 -2.13 -4.38
C LYS A 167 8.82 -2.13 -5.35
N LYS A 168 8.54 -2.32 -6.64
CA LYS A 168 9.59 -2.47 -7.67
C LYS A 168 9.05 -2.13 -9.05
N ILE A 169 9.91 -1.55 -9.88
CA ILE A 169 9.67 -1.35 -11.30
C ILE A 169 10.77 -2.05 -12.08
N THR A 170 10.42 -2.79 -13.12
CA THR A 170 11.35 -3.46 -14.02
C THR A 170 11.09 -3.04 -15.44
N TYR A 171 12.16 -2.70 -16.15
CA TYR A 171 12.12 -2.23 -17.52
C TYR A 171 12.80 -3.25 -18.45
N THR A 172 12.19 -3.55 -19.59
CA THR A 172 12.79 -4.42 -20.61
C THR A 172 12.53 -3.88 -22.00
N SER A 173 13.52 -3.95 -22.89
CA SER A 173 13.38 -3.61 -24.29
C SER A 173 13.15 -4.85 -25.14
N SER A 174 12.21 -4.79 -26.08
CA SER A 174 11.95 -5.86 -27.05
C SER A 174 13.06 -6.01 -28.12
N LYS A 175 13.83 -4.92 -28.34
CA LYS A 175 14.91 -4.90 -29.34
C LYS A 175 16.09 -4.09 -28.82
N LYS A 176 17.01 -4.76 -28.10
CA LYS A 176 18.19 -4.12 -27.49
C LYS A 176 19.15 -3.44 -28.50
N PRO A 177 19.30 -3.90 -29.75
CA PRO A 177 20.08 -3.19 -30.76
C PRO A 177 19.46 -1.84 -31.18
N VAL A 178 18.14 -1.68 -31.06
CA VAL A 178 17.43 -0.43 -31.38
C VAL A 178 17.35 0.49 -30.18
N VAL A 179 16.98 -0.09 -29.02
CA VAL A 179 16.76 0.67 -27.77
C VAL A 179 17.22 -0.17 -26.58
N THR A 180 18.00 0.43 -25.68
CA THR A 180 18.23 -0.12 -24.33
C THR A 180 17.50 0.74 -23.31
N VAL A 181 17.17 0.11 -22.17
CA VAL A 181 16.58 0.82 -21.02
C VAL A 181 17.27 0.33 -19.74
N ASN A 182 17.65 1.26 -18.86
CA ASN A 182 18.30 0.94 -17.59
C ASN A 182 17.29 0.78 -16.44
N LYS A 183 17.78 0.41 -15.24
CA LYS A 183 16.98 0.22 -14.03
C LYS A 183 16.20 1.48 -13.57
N ASN A 184 16.62 2.66 -14.01
CA ASN A 184 15.98 3.93 -13.65
C ASN A 184 14.97 4.40 -14.73
N GLY A 185 14.68 3.54 -15.74
CA GLY A 185 13.77 3.87 -16.83
C GLY A 185 14.35 4.83 -17.87
N THR A 186 15.68 5.06 -17.88
CA THR A 186 16.33 5.84 -18.93
C THR A 186 16.50 4.98 -20.17
N ILE A 187 15.97 5.46 -21.27
CA ILE A 187 16.00 4.86 -22.60
C ILE A 187 17.18 5.46 -23.36
N VAL A 188 17.94 4.64 -24.05
CA VAL A 188 19.01 5.04 -24.97
C VAL A 188 18.67 4.51 -26.36
N ALA A 189 18.50 5.42 -27.34
CA ALA A 189 18.29 5.12 -28.75
C ALA A 189 19.65 4.77 -29.39
N LYS A 190 19.79 3.59 -30.02
CA LYS A 190 21.06 3.09 -30.55
C LYS A 190 21.08 2.93 -32.07
N LYS A 191 19.93 2.65 -32.66
CA LYS A 191 19.82 2.44 -34.11
C LYS A 191 18.41 2.78 -34.57
N ALA A 192 18.28 3.37 -35.75
CA ALA A 192 16.97 3.66 -36.36
C ALA A 192 16.08 2.40 -36.41
N GLY A 193 14.80 2.56 -36.04
CA GLY A 193 13.84 1.47 -36.01
C GLY A 193 12.77 1.63 -34.91
N LYS A 194 12.02 0.57 -34.69
CA LYS A 194 10.97 0.54 -33.64
C LYS A 194 11.28 -0.53 -32.60
N ALA A 195 11.09 -0.20 -31.32
CA ALA A 195 11.18 -1.13 -30.18
C ALA A 195 10.06 -0.83 -29.18
N VAL A 196 9.69 -1.84 -28.39
CA VAL A 196 8.72 -1.70 -27.29
C VAL A 196 9.48 -1.85 -25.97
N VAL A 197 9.34 -0.84 -25.12
CA VAL A 197 9.78 -0.89 -23.72
C VAL A 197 8.60 -1.40 -22.89
N LYS A 198 8.76 -2.57 -22.25
CA LYS A 198 7.82 -3.12 -21.28
C LYS A 198 8.22 -2.64 -19.89
N VAL A 199 7.25 -2.14 -19.14
CA VAL A 199 7.43 -1.62 -17.78
C VAL A 199 6.55 -2.43 -16.85
N LYS A 200 7.14 -3.32 -16.07
CA LYS A 200 6.44 -4.13 -15.07
C LYS A 200 6.52 -3.45 -13.72
N VAL A 201 5.37 -3.04 -13.20
CA VAL A 201 5.21 -2.47 -11.86
C VAL A 201 4.76 -3.59 -10.92
N THR A 202 5.46 -3.74 -9.80
CA THR A 202 5.09 -4.64 -8.71
C THR A 202 4.69 -3.78 -7.51
N LEU A 203 3.47 -3.95 -7.02
CA LEU A 203 2.97 -3.28 -5.83
C LEU A 203 3.52 -3.92 -4.55
N LYS A 204 3.45 -3.22 -3.42
CA LYS A 204 3.88 -3.72 -2.11
C LYS A 204 3.14 -4.99 -1.67
N ASN A 205 1.92 -5.22 -2.14
CA ASN A 205 1.16 -6.46 -1.90
C ASN A 205 1.49 -7.60 -2.87
N GLY A 206 2.51 -7.44 -3.73
CA GLY A 206 2.96 -8.45 -4.69
C GLY A 206 2.22 -8.44 -6.02
N LYS A 207 1.07 -7.79 -6.15
CA LYS A 207 0.35 -7.69 -7.41
C LYS A 207 1.13 -6.90 -8.45
N THR A 208 0.98 -7.26 -9.73
CA THR A 208 1.75 -6.68 -10.83
C THR A 208 0.88 -6.18 -11.97
N LYS A 209 1.35 -5.13 -12.64
CA LYS A 209 0.83 -4.68 -13.94
C LYS A 209 1.98 -4.36 -14.88
N THR A 210 1.84 -4.74 -16.13
CA THR A 210 2.78 -4.39 -17.19
C THR A 210 2.14 -3.40 -18.14
N VAL A 211 2.81 -2.26 -18.32
CA VAL A 211 2.48 -1.24 -19.33
C VAL A 211 3.56 -1.17 -20.38
N LYS A 212 3.24 -0.65 -21.56
CA LYS A 212 4.15 -0.67 -22.71
C LYS A 212 4.31 0.72 -23.28
N MET A 213 5.53 1.06 -23.72
CA MET A 213 5.85 2.26 -24.48
C MET A 213 6.49 1.87 -25.80
N THR A 214 5.94 2.34 -26.92
CA THR A 214 6.53 2.16 -28.24
C THR A 214 7.52 3.29 -28.50
N ILE A 215 8.76 2.93 -28.81
CA ILE A 215 9.82 3.88 -29.16
C ILE A 215 10.09 3.78 -30.66
N LYS A 216 10.03 4.90 -31.37
CA LYS A 216 10.51 5.06 -32.74
C LYS A 216 11.84 5.80 -32.68
N VAL A 217 12.91 5.15 -33.16
CA VAL A 217 14.22 5.80 -33.32
C VAL A 217 14.35 6.28 -34.74
N THR A 218 14.64 7.58 -34.91
CA THR A 218 14.94 8.20 -36.19
C THR A 218 16.44 8.25 -36.41
N LYS A 219 16.84 8.51 -37.66
CA LYS A 219 18.25 8.73 -38.02
C LYS A 219 18.81 9.94 -37.29
#